data_51e25a5d6fef1bd5c7389b53eda44ab5
#
_entry.id   51e25a5d6fef1bd5c7389b53eda44ab5
#
_cell.length_a   1.000
_cell.length_b   1.000
_cell.length_c   1.000
_cell.angle_alpha   90.00
_cell.angle_beta   90.00
_cell.angle_gamma   90.00
#
_symmetry.space_group_name_H-M   'P 1'
#
loop_
_entity.id
_entity.type
_entity.pdbx_description
1 polymer ?
#
loop_
_entity_poly.entity_id
_entity_poly.type
_entity_poly.pdbx_seq_one_letter_code
_entity_poly.pdbx_strand_id
1 'polypeptide(L)'
;MNKIIYAFLTILVFASCASQYNIQGSSNISTLDGRKLYLKILKDNDFKNIDSCDVVHGQFQFYGTFDTVRMANIFMENESVMPLVIEKGDITIKIDNTQQTVSGTPLNDELFKFFNKYNQIKNQEAELVHTHDRAIMNGQDMNAVTRHLNAEAQRLTELEDKLVTTFVTDNFDNVLGPGVFFMVTIGNPYPELTPWIEDIMSKATDKFKNDPYVKDFYQKALENQAIMNGMKDMNTAPAGAAPAQPMPDGPTPNQLAQPAAAE
;
A
#
# COMPACT_ATOMS: atom_id res chain seq x y z
N MET A 1 -41.98 -33.00 -25.74
CA MET A 1 -40.50 -32.96 -25.77
C MET A 1 -39.94 -31.56 -25.87
N ASN A 2 -40.54 -30.63 -26.62
CA ASN A 2 -39.97 -29.26 -26.77
C ASN A 2 -39.91 -28.41 -25.48
N LYS A 3 -40.79 -28.60 -24.50
CA LYS A 3 -40.80 -27.84 -23.25
C LYS A 3 -39.63 -28.20 -22.30
N ILE A 4 -39.11 -29.40 -22.39
CA ILE A 4 -37.94 -29.86 -21.59
C ILE A 4 -36.64 -29.30 -22.17
N ILE A 5 -36.57 -29.14 -23.49
CA ILE A 5 -35.42 -28.56 -24.18
C ILE A 5 -35.27 -27.07 -23.83
N TYR A 6 -36.38 -26.33 -23.72
CA TYR A 6 -36.35 -24.92 -23.30
C TYR A 6 -35.92 -24.76 -21.81
N ALA A 7 -36.33 -25.69 -20.94
CA ALA A 7 -35.90 -25.69 -19.53
C ALA A 7 -34.38 -25.97 -19.37
N PHE A 8 -33.81 -26.80 -20.23
CA PHE A 8 -32.35 -27.06 -20.23
C PHE A 8 -31.57 -25.93 -20.84
N LEU A 9 -32.12 -25.21 -21.82
CA LEU A 9 -31.45 -24.05 -22.43
C LEU A 9 -31.41 -22.82 -21.49
N THR A 10 -32.42 -22.67 -20.61
CA THR A 10 -32.45 -21.57 -19.64
C THR A 10 -31.49 -21.76 -18.46
N ILE A 11 -31.07 -22.98 -18.15
CA ILE A 11 -30.11 -23.27 -17.06
C ILE A 11 -28.66 -22.91 -17.47
N LEU A 12 -28.34 -22.88 -18.75
CA LEU A 12 -27.02 -22.58 -19.29
C LEU A 12 -26.66 -21.09 -19.27
N VAL A 13 -27.59 -20.18 -18.96
CA VAL A 13 -27.37 -18.72 -19.03
C VAL A 13 -26.85 -18.13 -17.70
N PHE A 14 -26.80 -18.90 -16.62
CA PHE A 14 -26.30 -18.45 -15.31
C PHE A 14 -24.90 -18.97 -14.96
N ALA A 15 -24.08 -19.30 -15.96
CA ALA A 15 -22.65 -19.39 -15.69
C ALA A 15 -22.10 -17.95 -15.44
N SER A 16 -22.35 -17.42 -14.25
CA SER A 16 -21.66 -16.25 -13.77
C SER A 16 -20.16 -16.59 -13.84
N CYS A 17 -19.45 -15.99 -14.80
CA CYS A 17 -18.00 -16.05 -14.85
C CYS A 17 -17.44 -15.24 -13.70
N ALA A 18 -17.51 -15.78 -12.47
CA ALA A 18 -16.77 -15.21 -11.36
C ALA A 18 -15.29 -15.26 -11.73
N SER A 19 -14.63 -14.10 -11.72
CA SER A 19 -13.20 -14.06 -11.92
C SER A 19 -12.50 -14.75 -10.75
N GLN A 20 -11.41 -15.48 -11.06
CA GLN A 20 -10.64 -16.22 -10.05
C GLN A 20 -9.24 -15.62 -9.95
N TYR A 21 -8.71 -15.56 -8.75
CA TYR A 21 -7.31 -15.31 -8.48
C TYR A 21 -6.64 -16.57 -7.94
N ASN A 22 -5.38 -16.73 -8.27
CA ASN A 22 -4.52 -17.77 -7.73
C ASN A 22 -3.20 -17.10 -7.32
N ILE A 23 -2.95 -17.00 -6.02
CA ILE A 23 -1.75 -16.38 -5.47
C ILE A 23 -0.87 -17.49 -4.92
N GLN A 24 0.29 -17.70 -5.52
CA GLN A 24 1.28 -18.67 -5.08
C GLN A 24 2.48 -17.93 -4.50
N GLY A 25 2.84 -18.26 -3.27
CA GLY A 25 3.93 -17.61 -2.56
C GLY A 25 5.00 -18.56 -2.12
N SER A 26 6.23 -18.06 -2.08
CA SER A 26 7.38 -18.77 -1.52
C SER A 26 8.21 -17.84 -0.64
N SER A 27 8.78 -18.39 0.42
CA SER A 27 9.69 -17.69 1.32
C SER A 27 10.85 -18.57 1.72
N ASN A 28 12.05 -17.98 1.84
CA ASN A 28 13.22 -18.61 2.43
C ASN A 28 13.45 -18.15 3.89
N ILE A 29 12.53 -17.36 4.44
CA ILE A 29 12.61 -16.85 5.81
C ILE A 29 12.07 -17.92 6.75
N SER A 30 12.94 -18.50 7.56
CA SER A 30 12.57 -19.61 8.46
C SER A 30 11.51 -19.23 9.50
N THR A 31 11.46 -17.97 9.93
CA THR A 31 10.48 -17.47 10.90
C THR A 31 9.07 -17.35 10.34
N LEU A 32 8.90 -17.41 9.02
CA LEU A 32 7.58 -17.47 8.37
C LEU A 32 7.01 -18.89 8.34
N ASP A 33 7.85 -19.93 8.42
CA ASP A 33 7.36 -21.32 8.37
C ASP A 33 6.48 -21.63 9.59
N GLY A 34 5.33 -22.26 9.36
CA GLY A 34 4.31 -22.51 10.39
C GLY A 34 3.46 -21.31 10.78
N ARG A 35 3.71 -20.10 10.21
CA ARG A 35 2.88 -18.92 10.47
C ARG A 35 1.65 -18.89 9.57
N LYS A 36 0.60 -18.23 10.07
CA LYS A 36 -0.62 -17.98 9.31
C LYS A 36 -0.56 -16.61 8.63
N LEU A 37 -0.81 -16.58 7.33
CA LEU A 37 -0.97 -15.38 6.55
C LEU A 37 -2.45 -15.10 6.26
N TYR A 38 -2.79 -13.84 6.21
CA TYR A 38 -4.14 -13.37 5.95
C TYR A 38 -4.14 -12.44 4.72
N LEU A 39 -5.05 -12.68 3.81
CA LEU A 39 -5.30 -11.78 2.67
C LEU A 39 -6.42 -10.83 3.08
N LYS A 40 -6.11 -9.54 3.20
CA LYS A 40 -7.08 -8.52 3.64
C LYS A 40 -7.26 -7.43 2.59
N ILE A 41 -8.47 -6.90 2.52
CA ILE A 41 -8.84 -5.73 1.69
C ILE A 41 -9.26 -4.58 2.60
N LEU A 42 -9.02 -3.35 2.15
CA LEU A 42 -9.58 -2.17 2.82
C LEU A 42 -11.06 -2.05 2.44
N LYS A 43 -11.93 -2.00 3.44
CA LYS A 43 -13.37 -1.78 3.28
C LYS A 43 -13.90 -1.00 4.47
N ASP A 44 -14.62 0.09 4.21
CA ASP A 44 -15.20 0.94 5.24
C ASP A 44 -14.16 1.44 6.27
N ASN A 45 -12.97 1.85 5.77
CA ASN A 45 -11.80 2.28 6.56
C ASN A 45 -11.25 1.23 7.53
N ASP A 46 -11.54 -0.06 7.31
CA ASP A 46 -11.02 -1.15 8.10
C ASP A 46 -10.53 -2.31 7.21
N PHE A 47 -9.52 -3.05 7.68
CA PHE A 47 -9.02 -4.21 6.98
C PHE A 47 -9.90 -5.44 7.24
N LYS A 48 -10.55 -5.93 6.18
CA LYS A 48 -11.39 -7.14 6.23
C LYS A 48 -10.62 -8.33 5.68
N ASN A 49 -10.57 -9.38 6.46
CA ASN A 49 -10.02 -10.67 6.02
C ASN A 49 -10.92 -11.31 4.96
N ILE A 50 -10.34 -11.69 3.83
CA ILE A 50 -11.05 -12.38 2.73
C ILE A 50 -10.55 -13.81 2.54
N ASP A 51 -9.31 -14.10 2.93
CA ASP A 51 -8.72 -15.43 2.86
C ASP A 51 -7.57 -15.58 3.87
N SER A 52 -7.18 -16.83 4.17
CA SER A 52 -6.02 -17.11 5.01
C SER A 52 -5.41 -18.46 4.65
N CYS A 53 -4.10 -18.59 4.82
CA CYS A 53 -3.37 -19.85 4.62
C CYS A 53 -2.23 -19.97 5.62
N ASP A 54 -1.74 -21.20 5.81
CA ASP A 54 -0.55 -21.45 6.59
C ASP A 54 0.68 -21.53 5.66
N VAL A 55 1.83 -21.04 6.15
CA VAL A 55 3.11 -21.25 5.45
C VAL A 55 3.65 -22.62 5.82
N VAL A 56 3.85 -23.48 4.82
CA VAL A 56 4.33 -24.84 5.02
C VAL A 56 5.58 -25.07 4.14
N HIS A 57 6.70 -25.33 4.78
CA HIS A 57 8.00 -25.47 4.09
C HIS A 57 8.32 -24.28 3.19
N GLY A 58 8.03 -23.07 3.69
CA GLY A 58 8.23 -21.83 2.97
C GLY A 58 7.29 -21.60 1.77
N GLN A 59 6.24 -22.41 1.60
CA GLN A 59 5.25 -22.24 0.54
C GLN A 59 3.91 -21.86 1.13
N PHE A 60 3.15 -21.01 0.39
CA PHE A 60 1.79 -20.63 0.76
C PHE A 60 0.95 -20.33 -0.49
N GLN A 61 -0.37 -20.43 -0.34
CA GLN A 61 -1.28 -20.18 -1.46
C GLN A 61 -2.60 -19.60 -0.97
N PHE A 62 -3.10 -18.59 -1.71
CA PHE A 62 -4.46 -18.11 -1.62
C PHE A 62 -5.17 -18.37 -2.94
N TYR A 63 -6.41 -18.83 -2.86
CA TYR A 63 -7.22 -19.10 -4.03
C TYR A 63 -8.67 -18.73 -3.79
N GLY A 64 -9.27 -17.98 -4.71
CA GLY A 64 -10.65 -17.56 -4.54
C GLY A 64 -11.25 -16.90 -5.76
N THR A 65 -12.47 -16.40 -5.57
CA THR A 65 -13.21 -15.63 -6.56
C THR A 65 -13.34 -14.18 -6.12
N PHE A 66 -13.45 -13.28 -7.08
CA PHE A 66 -13.68 -11.87 -6.83
C PHE A 66 -14.62 -11.28 -7.89
N ASP A 67 -15.38 -10.26 -7.49
CA ASP A 67 -16.30 -9.56 -8.38
C ASP A 67 -15.63 -8.39 -9.09
N THR A 68 -14.74 -7.69 -8.37
CA THR A 68 -14.05 -6.49 -8.88
C THR A 68 -12.58 -6.52 -8.51
N VAL A 69 -11.73 -6.07 -9.44
CA VAL A 69 -10.30 -5.83 -9.18
C VAL A 69 -10.15 -4.85 -8.01
N ARG A 70 -9.27 -5.14 -7.06
CA ARG A 70 -9.06 -4.31 -5.88
C ARG A 70 -7.69 -4.48 -5.27
N MET A 71 -7.24 -3.44 -4.55
CA MET A 71 -6.06 -3.54 -3.71
C MET A 71 -6.32 -4.47 -2.52
N ALA A 72 -5.30 -5.24 -2.18
CA ALA A 72 -5.25 -6.10 -1.01
C ALA A 72 -3.88 -6.03 -0.35
N ASN A 73 -3.79 -6.53 0.86
CA ASN A 73 -2.53 -6.68 1.59
C ASN A 73 -2.45 -8.07 2.20
N ILE A 74 -1.26 -8.66 2.17
CA ILE A 74 -0.95 -9.82 2.98
C ILE A 74 -0.54 -9.34 4.37
N PHE A 75 -1.13 -9.95 5.38
CA PHE A 75 -0.85 -9.72 6.79
C PHE A 75 -0.30 -10.99 7.43
N MET A 76 0.64 -10.80 8.34
CA MET A 76 1.03 -11.78 9.33
C MET A 76 0.63 -11.22 10.70
N GLU A 77 -0.29 -11.90 11.38
CA GLU A 77 -0.91 -11.36 12.59
C GLU A 77 -1.59 -10.00 12.34
N ASN A 78 -1.05 -8.91 12.91
CA ASN A 78 -1.55 -7.55 12.72
C ASN A 78 -0.64 -6.69 11.84
N GLU A 79 0.46 -7.24 11.34
CA GLU A 79 1.44 -6.52 10.53
C GLU A 79 1.19 -6.73 9.05
N SER A 80 1.21 -5.65 8.28
CA SER A 80 1.15 -5.70 6.82
C SER A 80 2.49 -6.16 6.29
N VAL A 81 2.48 -7.30 5.58
CA VAL A 81 3.69 -7.85 4.96
C VAL A 81 3.94 -7.21 3.61
N MET A 82 2.92 -7.16 2.76
CA MET A 82 3.05 -6.56 1.43
C MET A 82 1.70 -6.27 0.78
N PRO A 83 1.60 -5.20 -0.02
CA PRO A 83 0.43 -4.92 -0.85
C PRO A 83 0.48 -5.72 -2.16
N LEU A 84 -0.71 -6.00 -2.71
CA LEU A 84 -0.90 -6.60 -4.03
C LEU A 84 -2.26 -6.20 -4.61
N VAL A 85 -2.49 -6.57 -5.87
CA VAL A 85 -3.79 -6.41 -6.53
C VAL A 85 -4.44 -7.77 -6.70
N ILE A 86 -5.68 -7.91 -6.26
CA ILE A 86 -6.51 -9.06 -6.61
C ILE A 86 -7.08 -8.81 -8.00
N GLU A 87 -6.54 -9.52 -8.98
CA GLU A 87 -6.93 -9.51 -10.37
C GLU A 87 -6.92 -10.94 -10.95
N LYS A 88 -7.49 -11.10 -12.12
CA LYS A 88 -7.56 -12.43 -12.78
C LYS A 88 -6.15 -12.87 -13.23
N GLY A 89 -5.78 -14.08 -12.84
CA GLY A 89 -4.54 -14.73 -13.28
C GLY A 89 -3.79 -15.38 -12.13
N ASP A 90 -2.59 -15.83 -12.46
CA ASP A 90 -1.65 -16.44 -11.51
C ASP A 90 -0.69 -15.36 -10.99
N ILE A 91 -0.78 -15.08 -9.72
CA ILE A 91 0.05 -14.09 -9.04
C ILE A 91 1.14 -14.86 -8.28
N THR A 92 2.38 -14.52 -8.52
CA THR A 92 3.54 -15.13 -7.86
C THR A 92 4.16 -14.17 -6.87
N ILE A 93 4.34 -14.64 -5.64
CA ILE A 93 4.95 -13.88 -4.55
C ILE A 93 6.23 -14.57 -4.11
N LYS A 94 7.28 -13.78 -3.91
CA LYS A 94 8.52 -14.24 -3.26
C LYS A 94 8.86 -13.30 -2.12
N ILE A 95 9.09 -13.87 -0.95
CA ILE A 95 9.50 -13.15 0.25
C ILE A 95 10.83 -13.73 0.70
N ASP A 96 11.89 -12.96 0.57
CA ASP A 96 13.21 -13.36 1.04
C ASP A 96 13.84 -12.29 1.95
N ASN A 97 15.01 -12.58 2.50
CA ASN A 97 15.71 -11.68 3.44
C ASN A 97 16.14 -10.35 2.84
N THR A 98 16.12 -10.21 1.53
CA THR A 98 16.62 -9.01 0.83
C THR A 98 15.51 -8.23 0.13
N GLN A 99 14.46 -8.93 -0.31
CA GLN A 99 13.38 -8.31 -1.07
C GLN A 99 12.08 -9.09 -1.02
N GLN A 100 11.00 -8.37 -1.26
CA GLN A 100 9.67 -8.93 -1.50
C GLN A 100 9.29 -8.63 -2.94
N THR A 101 8.79 -9.61 -3.67
CA THR A 101 8.37 -9.43 -5.06
C THR A 101 6.98 -9.97 -5.32
N VAL A 102 6.22 -9.26 -6.14
CA VAL A 102 4.94 -9.72 -6.70
C VAL A 102 5.02 -9.62 -8.22
N SER A 103 4.51 -10.61 -8.93
CA SER A 103 4.54 -10.64 -10.38
C SER A 103 3.49 -11.59 -10.96
N GLY A 104 3.36 -11.58 -12.28
CA GLY A 104 2.55 -12.54 -13.03
C GLY A 104 1.24 -11.98 -13.56
N THR A 105 0.85 -10.78 -13.14
CA THR A 105 -0.33 -10.08 -13.65
C THR A 105 -0.04 -8.60 -13.86
N PRO A 106 -0.70 -7.92 -14.81
CA PRO A 106 -0.31 -6.58 -15.25
C PRO A 106 -0.26 -5.52 -14.14
N LEU A 107 -1.32 -5.46 -13.29
CA LEU A 107 -1.36 -4.45 -12.23
C LEU A 107 -0.38 -4.76 -11.10
N ASN A 108 -0.15 -6.03 -10.80
CA ASN A 108 0.86 -6.43 -9.82
C ASN A 108 2.29 -6.12 -10.32
N ASP A 109 2.59 -6.37 -11.60
CA ASP A 109 3.88 -6.05 -12.18
C ASP A 109 4.14 -4.53 -12.19
N GLU A 110 3.11 -3.72 -12.46
CA GLU A 110 3.18 -2.26 -12.41
C GLU A 110 3.37 -1.75 -10.99
N LEU A 111 2.57 -2.24 -10.04
CA LEU A 111 2.67 -1.92 -8.62
C LEU A 111 4.06 -2.25 -8.06
N PHE A 112 4.59 -3.40 -8.40
CA PHE A 112 5.90 -3.83 -7.95
C PHE A 112 7.04 -2.93 -8.51
N LYS A 113 6.97 -2.51 -9.78
CA LYS A 113 7.92 -1.55 -10.35
C LYS A 113 7.90 -0.21 -9.62
N PHE A 114 6.71 0.26 -9.23
CA PHE A 114 6.58 1.46 -8.42
C PHE A 114 7.25 1.28 -7.06
N PHE A 115 6.90 0.21 -6.31
CA PHE A 115 7.47 -0.03 -4.99
C PHE A 115 8.98 -0.21 -4.99
N ASN A 116 9.55 -0.83 -5.99
CA ASN A 116 11.01 -0.93 -6.10
C ASN A 116 11.66 0.45 -6.14
N LYS A 117 11.13 1.38 -6.92
CA LYS A 117 11.65 2.75 -6.99
C LYS A 117 11.38 3.52 -5.69
N TYR A 118 10.18 3.39 -5.16
CA TYR A 118 9.79 4.03 -3.90
C TYR A 118 10.69 3.60 -2.75
N ASN A 119 10.87 2.29 -2.56
CA ASN A 119 11.74 1.74 -1.53
C ASN A 119 13.22 2.14 -1.72
N GLN A 120 13.70 2.28 -2.96
CA GLN A 120 15.05 2.80 -3.21
C GLN A 120 15.21 4.23 -2.68
N ILE A 121 14.21 5.10 -2.86
CA ILE A 121 14.22 6.47 -2.33
C ILE A 121 14.19 6.41 -0.80
N LYS A 122 13.26 5.65 -0.21
CA LYS A 122 13.14 5.53 1.26
C LYS A 122 14.41 4.98 1.91
N ASN A 123 15.10 4.02 1.28
CA ASN A 123 16.37 3.52 1.77
C ASN A 123 17.47 4.57 1.71
N GLN A 124 17.49 5.43 0.67
CA GLN A 124 18.42 6.55 0.60
C GLN A 124 18.12 7.59 1.68
N GLU A 125 16.86 7.90 1.96
CA GLU A 125 16.48 8.79 3.07
C GLU A 125 16.94 8.22 4.43
N ALA A 126 16.74 6.93 4.68
CA ALA A 126 17.21 6.28 5.91
C ALA A 126 18.75 6.36 6.04
N GLU A 127 19.50 6.22 4.94
CA GLU A 127 20.97 6.34 4.94
C GLU A 127 21.46 7.75 5.30
N LEU A 128 20.66 8.81 5.06
CA LEU A 128 21.02 10.16 5.51
C LEU A 128 21.11 10.24 7.04
N VAL A 129 20.20 9.57 7.76
CA VAL A 129 20.23 9.49 9.22
C VAL A 129 21.52 8.80 9.69
N HIS A 130 21.84 7.65 9.11
CA HIS A 130 23.08 6.93 9.43
C HIS A 130 24.35 7.75 9.11
N THR A 131 24.30 8.54 8.02
CA THR A 131 25.41 9.41 7.65
C THR A 131 25.58 10.56 8.64
N HIS A 132 24.49 11.15 9.12
CA HIS A 132 24.51 12.15 10.18
C HIS A 132 25.13 11.59 11.46
N ASP A 133 24.68 10.43 11.92
CA ASP A 133 25.17 9.80 13.15
C ASP A 133 26.68 9.47 13.06
N ARG A 134 27.11 8.91 11.92
CA ARG A 134 28.54 8.65 11.65
C ARG A 134 29.40 9.93 11.67
N ALA A 135 28.86 11.03 11.15
CA ALA A 135 29.56 12.31 11.14
C ALA A 135 29.78 12.86 12.58
N ILE A 136 28.76 12.73 13.44
CA ILE A 136 28.88 13.07 14.86
C ILE A 136 29.97 12.22 15.53
N MET A 137 29.93 10.90 15.35
CA MET A 137 30.90 9.98 15.96
C MET A 137 32.35 10.27 15.50
N ASN A 138 32.51 10.71 14.27
CA ASN A 138 33.81 11.02 13.68
C ASN A 138 34.27 12.45 13.93
N GLY A 139 33.54 13.29 14.69
CA GLY A 139 33.87 14.66 15.01
C GLY A 139 33.97 15.59 13.80
N GLN A 140 33.17 15.36 12.76
CA GLN A 140 33.18 16.18 11.56
C GLN A 140 32.56 17.57 11.78
N ASP A 141 32.83 18.53 10.89
CA ASP A 141 32.12 19.82 10.89
C ASP A 141 30.62 19.64 10.59
N MET A 142 29.81 19.62 11.63
CA MET A 142 28.37 19.40 11.53
C MET A 142 27.64 20.47 10.72
N ASN A 143 28.17 21.71 10.62
CA ASN A 143 27.55 22.74 9.77
C ASN A 143 27.66 22.39 8.29
N ALA A 144 28.80 21.86 7.87
CA ALA A 144 29.00 21.41 6.50
C ALA A 144 28.18 20.13 6.21
N VAL A 145 28.18 19.16 7.12
CA VAL A 145 27.43 17.91 7.02
C VAL A 145 25.93 18.20 6.92
N THR A 146 25.37 19.01 7.84
CA THR A 146 23.91 19.31 7.85
C THR A 146 23.47 20.00 6.56
N ARG A 147 24.26 20.94 6.02
CA ARG A 147 23.91 21.58 4.74
C ARG A 147 23.87 20.56 3.60
N HIS A 148 24.82 19.64 3.54
CA HIS A 148 24.85 18.60 2.52
C HIS A 148 23.67 17.64 2.66
N LEU A 149 23.40 17.16 3.89
CA LEU A 149 22.29 16.24 4.14
C LEU A 149 20.93 16.88 3.86
N ASN A 150 20.73 18.16 4.20
CA ASN A 150 19.49 18.88 3.87
C ASN A 150 19.26 19.00 2.36
N ALA A 151 20.33 19.32 1.61
CA ALA A 151 20.22 19.39 0.15
C ALA A 151 19.87 18.02 -0.47
N GLU A 152 20.46 16.95 0.05
CA GLU A 152 20.18 15.60 -0.42
C GLU A 152 18.77 15.14 -0.01
N ALA A 153 18.33 15.44 1.23
CA ALA A 153 16.98 15.17 1.67
C ALA A 153 15.93 15.87 0.78
N GLN A 154 16.15 17.16 0.48
CA GLN A 154 15.26 17.88 -0.44
C GLN A 154 15.20 17.23 -1.83
N ARG A 155 16.35 16.83 -2.37
CA ARG A 155 16.42 16.13 -3.67
C ARG A 155 15.62 14.81 -3.65
N LEU A 156 15.72 14.04 -2.57
CA LEU A 156 14.99 12.78 -2.41
C LEU A 156 13.49 13.03 -2.30
N THR A 157 13.06 14.02 -1.52
CA THR A 157 11.65 14.44 -1.42
C THR A 157 11.08 14.82 -2.80
N GLU A 158 11.80 15.61 -3.59
CA GLU A 158 11.37 15.99 -4.95
C GLU A 158 11.26 14.77 -5.88
N LEU A 159 12.15 13.78 -5.73
CA LEU A 159 12.07 12.53 -6.49
C LEU A 159 10.89 11.66 -6.07
N GLU A 160 10.62 11.57 -4.77
CA GLU A 160 9.47 10.86 -4.22
C GLU A 160 8.15 11.49 -4.70
N ASP A 161 8.00 12.80 -4.51
CA ASP A 161 6.82 13.55 -4.96
C ASP A 161 6.55 13.35 -6.45
N LYS A 162 7.59 13.43 -7.28
CA LYS A 162 7.48 13.20 -8.71
C LYS A 162 7.09 11.76 -9.03
N LEU A 163 7.69 10.77 -8.36
CA LEU A 163 7.38 9.36 -8.57
C LEU A 163 5.91 9.06 -8.22
N VAL A 164 5.48 9.50 -7.04
CA VAL A 164 4.11 9.29 -6.55
C VAL A 164 3.11 10.01 -7.44
N THR A 165 3.33 11.29 -7.72
CA THR A 165 2.43 12.08 -8.57
C THR A 165 2.27 11.46 -9.95
N THR A 166 3.38 11.09 -10.61
CA THR A 166 3.33 10.47 -11.93
C THR A 166 2.56 9.16 -11.88
N PHE A 167 2.88 8.26 -10.94
CA PHE A 167 2.22 6.98 -10.83
C PHE A 167 0.72 7.10 -10.55
N VAL A 168 0.33 7.95 -9.62
CA VAL A 168 -1.09 8.18 -9.27
C VAL A 168 -1.85 8.77 -10.45
N THR A 169 -1.27 9.76 -11.15
CA THR A 169 -1.93 10.40 -12.32
C THR A 169 -2.08 9.44 -13.50
N ASP A 170 -1.11 8.60 -13.76
CA ASP A 170 -1.19 7.59 -14.82
C ASP A 170 -2.22 6.49 -14.52
N ASN A 171 -2.60 6.36 -13.24
CA ASN A 171 -3.48 5.29 -12.74
C ASN A 171 -4.81 5.79 -12.14
N PHE A 172 -5.27 6.99 -12.47
CA PHE A 172 -6.53 7.53 -11.93
C PHE A 172 -7.77 6.65 -12.15
N ASP A 173 -7.79 5.91 -13.26
CA ASP A 173 -8.96 5.14 -13.69
C ASP A 173 -8.88 3.65 -13.33
N ASN A 174 -7.86 3.22 -12.58
CA ASN A 174 -7.74 1.87 -12.06
C ASN A 174 -7.51 1.89 -10.53
N VAL A 175 -7.35 0.71 -9.92
CA VAL A 175 -7.21 0.57 -8.46
C VAL A 175 -5.85 1.00 -7.92
N LEU A 176 -4.84 1.15 -8.78
CA LEU A 176 -3.49 1.50 -8.37
C LEU A 176 -3.38 2.97 -7.95
N GLY A 177 -4.06 3.88 -8.65
CA GLY A 177 -4.06 5.31 -8.31
C GLY A 177 -4.55 5.58 -6.89
N PRO A 178 -5.81 5.26 -6.56
CA PRO A 178 -6.32 5.40 -5.20
C PRO A 178 -5.57 4.55 -4.18
N GLY A 179 -5.14 3.34 -4.57
CA GLY A 179 -4.41 2.43 -3.70
C GLY A 179 -3.03 2.95 -3.29
N VAL A 180 -2.25 3.47 -4.22
CA VAL A 180 -0.95 4.08 -3.92
C VAL A 180 -1.15 5.39 -3.16
N PHE A 181 -2.12 6.23 -3.55
CA PHE A 181 -2.45 7.43 -2.80
C PHE A 181 -2.76 7.12 -1.33
N PHE A 182 -3.59 6.09 -1.07
CA PHE A 182 -3.85 5.59 0.27
C PHE A 182 -2.54 5.21 1.00
N MET A 183 -1.69 4.41 0.39
CA MET A 183 -0.49 3.88 1.04
C MET A 183 0.52 4.96 1.43
N VAL A 184 0.67 6.00 0.60
CA VAL A 184 1.62 7.08 0.89
C VAL A 184 1.07 8.13 1.84
N THR A 185 -0.25 8.18 2.04
CA THR A 185 -0.91 9.20 2.88
C THR A 185 -1.43 8.68 4.21
N ILE A 186 -1.66 7.37 4.36
CA ILE A 186 -2.29 6.79 5.56
C ILE A 186 -1.47 7.00 6.85
N GLY A 187 -0.16 7.10 6.73
CA GLY A 187 0.72 7.37 7.88
C GLY A 187 0.65 8.81 8.40
N ASN A 188 -0.01 9.72 7.69
CA ASN A 188 -0.14 11.10 8.13
C ASN A 188 -1.41 11.29 8.97
N PRO A 189 -1.30 11.48 10.30
CA PRO A 189 -2.45 11.66 11.18
C PRO A 189 -3.21 12.97 10.93
N TYR A 190 -2.56 13.95 10.29
CA TYR A 190 -3.13 15.23 9.94
C TYR A 190 -3.03 15.45 8.42
N PRO A 191 -4.08 15.09 7.65
CA PRO A 191 -4.11 15.37 6.23
C PRO A 191 -3.84 16.85 5.93
N GLU A 192 -2.89 17.14 5.06
CA GLU A 192 -2.51 18.50 4.64
C GLU A 192 -2.57 18.61 3.13
N LEU A 193 -2.92 19.79 2.63
CA LEU A 193 -2.82 20.10 1.21
C LEU A 193 -1.39 20.51 0.88
N THR A 194 -0.56 19.51 0.61
CA THR A 194 0.78 19.74 0.10
C THR A 194 0.73 20.05 -1.41
N PRO A 195 1.77 20.68 -1.98
CA PRO A 195 1.78 21.00 -3.42
C PRO A 195 1.56 19.80 -4.34
N TRP A 196 2.09 18.62 -3.99
CA TRP A 196 1.91 17.41 -4.80
C TRP A 196 0.48 16.86 -4.71
N ILE A 197 -0.20 16.99 -3.56
CA ILE A 197 -1.62 16.61 -3.41
C ILE A 197 -2.50 17.56 -4.22
N GLU A 198 -2.25 18.87 -4.15
CA GLU A 198 -2.97 19.85 -4.96
C GLU A 198 -2.77 19.59 -6.47
N ASP A 199 -1.57 19.26 -6.89
CA ASP A 199 -1.26 18.93 -8.27
C ASP A 199 -2.04 17.67 -8.74
N ILE A 200 -2.03 16.59 -7.95
CA ILE A 200 -2.83 15.39 -8.20
C ILE A 200 -4.31 15.74 -8.31
N MET A 201 -4.87 16.43 -7.32
CA MET A 201 -6.30 16.72 -7.26
C MET A 201 -6.75 17.65 -8.38
N SER A 202 -5.89 18.57 -8.85
CA SER A 202 -6.19 19.44 -9.98
C SER A 202 -6.36 18.68 -11.30
N LYS A 203 -5.65 17.56 -11.47
CA LYS A 203 -5.67 16.72 -12.67
C LYS A 203 -6.61 15.52 -12.55
N ALA A 204 -7.08 15.21 -11.33
CA ALA A 204 -7.77 13.99 -11.01
C ALA A 204 -9.11 13.84 -11.74
N THR A 205 -9.36 12.63 -12.24
CA THR A 205 -10.64 12.24 -12.83
C THR A 205 -11.74 12.17 -11.77
N ASP A 206 -13.00 12.24 -12.20
CA ASP A 206 -14.14 12.08 -11.28
C ASP A 206 -14.12 10.72 -10.57
N LYS A 207 -13.61 9.68 -11.24
CA LYS A 207 -13.49 8.35 -10.64
C LYS A 207 -12.52 8.36 -9.46
N PHE A 208 -11.35 8.96 -9.62
CA PHE A 208 -10.37 9.09 -8.54
C PHE A 208 -10.90 9.96 -7.39
N LYS A 209 -11.49 11.13 -7.70
CA LYS A 209 -12.08 12.05 -6.70
C LYS A 209 -13.21 11.44 -5.89
N ASN A 210 -13.94 10.49 -6.47
CA ASN A 210 -15.07 9.80 -5.83
C ASN A 210 -14.65 8.51 -5.11
N ASP A 211 -13.37 8.11 -5.17
CA ASP A 211 -12.88 7.03 -4.32
C ASP A 211 -13.11 7.39 -2.84
N PRO A 212 -13.66 6.48 -2.03
CA PRO A 212 -14.06 6.80 -0.66
C PRO A 212 -12.93 7.37 0.21
N TYR A 213 -11.72 6.78 0.09
CA TYR A 213 -10.57 7.24 0.84
C TYR A 213 -10.05 8.59 0.34
N VAL A 214 -9.86 8.73 -0.97
CA VAL A 214 -9.36 9.98 -1.57
C VAL A 214 -10.25 11.15 -1.22
N LYS A 215 -11.56 10.95 -1.32
CA LYS A 215 -12.55 11.97 -0.97
C LYS A 215 -12.49 12.38 0.50
N ASP A 216 -12.46 11.41 1.41
CA ASP A 216 -12.38 11.66 2.85
C ASP A 216 -11.07 12.37 3.22
N PHE A 217 -9.95 11.90 2.70
CA PHE A 217 -8.63 12.52 2.89
C PHE A 217 -8.62 13.98 2.42
N TYR A 218 -9.10 14.23 1.20
CA TYR A 218 -9.08 15.58 0.62
C TYR A 218 -9.99 16.55 1.37
N GLN A 219 -11.16 16.09 1.80
CA GLN A 219 -12.06 16.89 2.63
C GLN A 219 -11.42 17.25 3.97
N LYS A 220 -10.79 16.30 4.65
CA LYS A 220 -10.07 16.56 5.91
C LYS A 220 -8.88 17.50 5.72
N ALA A 221 -8.14 17.36 4.63
CA ALA A 221 -7.03 18.25 4.31
C ALA A 221 -7.49 19.71 4.10
N LEU A 222 -8.61 19.90 3.37
CA LEU A 222 -9.24 21.23 3.22
C LEU A 222 -9.71 21.81 4.56
N GLU A 223 -10.31 21.00 5.42
CA GLU A 223 -10.74 21.43 6.76
C GLU A 223 -9.56 21.84 7.63
N ASN A 224 -8.50 21.05 7.65
CA ASN A 224 -7.28 21.35 8.38
C ASN A 224 -6.63 22.64 7.87
N GLN A 225 -6.58 22.86 6.57
CA GLN A 225 -6.07 24.09 5.98
C GLN A 225 -6.93 25.30 6.39
N ALA A 226 -8.26 25.16 6.40
CA ALA A 226 -9.16 26.24 6.84
C ALA A 226 -8.96 26.59 8.33
N ILE A 227 -8.72 25.60 9.19
CA ILE A 227 -8.39 25.80 10.61
C ILE A 227 -7.04 26.52 10.75
N MET A 228 -6.01 26.07 10.03
CA MET A 228 -4.68 26.71 10.06
C MET A 228 -4.73 28.18 9.60
N ASN A 229 -5.58 28.48 8.63
CA ASN A 229 -5.78 29.85 8.13
C ASN A 229 -6.72 30.71 9.01
N GLY A 230 -7.20 30.19 10.15
CA GLY A 230 -8.11 30.89 11.06
C GLY A 230 -9.53 31.11 10.51
N MET A 231 -9.91 30.37 9.46
CA MET A 231 -11.23 30.46 8.84
C MET A 231 -12.28 29.54 9.50
N LYS A 232 -11.83 28.59 10.35
CA LYS A 232 -12.68 27.64 11.08
C LYS A 232 -12.14 27.41 12.48
N ASP A 233 -13.03 27.43 13.49
CA ASP A 233 -12.64 27.14 14.88
C ASP A 233 -12.37 25.64 15.06
N MET A 234 -11.35 25.28 15.83
CA MET A 234 -10.99 23.89 16.14
C MET A 234 -12.11 23.10 16.83
N ASN A 235 -13.06 23.78 17.48
CA ASN A 235 -14.16 23.15 18.21
C ASN A 235 -15.33 22.69 17.34
N THR A 236 -15.33 22.91 16.03
CA THR A 236 -16.38 22.49 15.10
C THR A 236 -16.05 21.24 14.30
N ALA A 237 -14.92 20.59 14.57
CA ALA A 237 -14.61 19.30 13.97
C ALA A 237 -15.56 18.22 14.54
N PRO A 238 -16.22 17.39 13.70
CA PRO A 238 -17.03 16.29 14.20
C PRO A 238 -16.14 15.33 15.00
N ALA A 239 -16.44 15.17 16.29
CA ALA A 239 -15.86 14.16 17.13
C ALA A 239 -16.31 12.80 16.57
N GLY A 240 -15.46 12.10 15.84
CA GLY A 240 -15.86 10.80 15.33
C GLY A 240 -14.99 10.13 14.26
N ALA A 241 -13.71 10.32 14.28
CA ALA A 241 -12.82 9.31 13.70
C ALA A 241 -11.70 9.09 14.71
N ALA A 242 -11.69 7.93 15.35
CA ALA A 242 -10.47 7.45 15.96
C ALA A 242 -9.37 7.49 14.89
N PRO A 243 -8.19 8.03 15.19
CA PRO A 243 -7.11 8.03 14.21
C PRO A 243 -6.93 6.59 13.75
N ALA A 244 -6.98 6.39 12.42
CA ALA A 244 -6.50 5.13 11.87
C ALA A 244 -5.10 4.92 12.45
N GLN A 245 -4.90 3.82 13.15
CA GLN A 245 -3.57 3.50 13.68
C GLN A 245 -2.62 3.51 12.47
N PRO A 246 -1.48 4.21 12.55
CA PRO A 246 -0.51 4.13 11.49
C PRO A 246 -0.26 2.64 11.25
N MET A 247 -0.35 2.22 9.99
CA MET A 247 0.17 0.89 9.65
C MET A 247 1.62 0.90 10.09
N PRO A 248 2.05 0.00 10.96
CA PRO A 248 3.46 -0.16 11.21
C PRO A 248 4.11 -0.40 9.86
N ASP A 249 5.21 0.28 9.60
CA ASP A 249 6.03 -0.05 8.44
C ASP A 249 6.14 -1.57 8.41
N GLY A 250 5.64 -2.20 7.34
CA GLY A 250 5.62 -3.66 7.26
C GLY A 250 7.04 -4.16 7.55
N PRO A 251 7.18 -5.29 8.25
CA PRO A 251 8.49 -5.73 8.70
C PRO A 251 9.42 -5.78 7.49
N THR A 252 10.52 -5.05 7.58
CA THR A 252 11.56 -5.12 6.57
C THR A 252 12.09 -6.56 6.49
N PRO A 253 12.66 -7.00 5.37
CA PRO A 253 13.29 -8.33 5.28
C PRO A 253 14.22 -8.63 6.44
N ASN A 254 14.93 -7.61 6.97
CA ASN A 254 15.79 -7.75 8.14
C ASN A 254 14.99 -7.99 9.44
N GLN A 255 13.81 -7.42 9.58
CA GLN A 255 12.95 -7.65 10.76
C GLN A 255 12.33 -9.05 10.74
N LEU A 256 11.95 -9.55 9.56
CA LEU A 256 11.46 -10.91 9.39
C LEU A 256 12.55 -11.97 9.59
N ALA A 257 13.81 -11.62 9.36
CA ALA A 257 14.97 -12.52 9.53
C ALA A 257 15.47 -12.60 10.98
N GLN A 258 15.03 -11.74 11.89
CA GLN A 258 15.46 -11.80 13.29
C GLN A 258 14.68 -12.88 14.03
N PRO A 259 15.37 -13.77 14.79
CA PRO A 259 14.69 -14.75 15.66
C PRO A 259 13.89 -13.98 16.72
N ALA A 260 12.66 -14.43 16.99
CA ALA A 260 11.86 -13.90 18.09
C ALA A 260 12.71 -13.91 19.37
N ALA A 261 12.80 -12.77 20.06
CA ALA A 261 13.43 -12.71 21.37
C ALA A 261 12.69 -13.70 22.28
N ALA A 262 13.40 -14.70 22.77
CA ALA A 262 12.86 -15.66 23.73
C ALA A 262 12.58 -14.91 25.04
N GLU A 263 11.30 -14.82 25.43
CA GLU A 263 10.90 -14.56 26.82
C GLU A 263 11.03 -15.84 27.66
#